data_a989eaa4a490373e0f65d55ecc11830e
#
_entry.id   a989eaa4a490373e0f65d55ecc11830e
#
_cell.length_a   1.000
_cell.length_b   1.000
_cell.length_c   1.000
_cell.angle_alpha   90.00
_cell.angle_beta   90.00
_cell.angle_gamma   90.00
#
_symmetry.space_group_name_H-M   'P 1'
#
loop_
_entity.id
_entity.type
_entity.pdbx_description
1 polymer ?
#
loop_
_entity_poly.entity_id
_entity_poly.type
_entity_poly.pdbx_seq_one_letter_code
_entity_poly.pdbx_strand_id
1 'polypeptide(L)'
;HRMSNLFLRTLRDDPSDAEVPSHRLLVRAGYIRRSAPGGFSWLPLGYEVFRNVERIVREEMNAAGFQEVHFPALLPIEPYQATNRYEEYGPNLFRLQDRHGADFLLAPTHEEMFTLTVKDLYSSYRDLPLVIYQIQTKFRDEVRPRFGVMRAREFTMKDGYSFHVDQASLDETYREMYDCYSRILRRMD
;
A
#
# COMPACT_ATOMS: atom_id res chain seq x y z
N HIS A 1 -25.17 -12.29 1.26
CA HIS A 1 -26.04 -11.11 1.27
C HIS A 1 -27.21 -11.27 0.28
N ARG A 2 -28.36 -10.65 0.59
CA ARG A 2 -29.47 -10.55 -0.37
C ARG A 2 -29.36 -9.21 -1.09
N MET A 3 -29.49 -9.21 -2.40
CA MET A 3 -29.42 -7.99 -3.23
C MET A 3 -30.41 -6.90 -2.79
N SER A 4 -31.58 -7.29 -2.29
CA SER A 4 -32.60 -6.34 -1.80
C SER A 4 -32.17 -5.54 -0.57
N ASN A 5 -31.23 -6.06 0.22
CA ASN A 5 -30.75 -5.44 1.47
C ASN A 5 -29.29 -4.95 1.38
N LEU A 6 -28.66 -5.14 0.22
CA LEU A 6 -27.29 -4.73 0.02
C LEU A 6 -27.21 -3.23 -0.31
N PHE A 7 -26.27 -2.53 0.33
CA PHE A 7 -25.94 -1.14 -0.03
C PHE A 7 -25.23 -1.13 -1.39
N LEU A 8 -26.03 -1.25 -2.44
CA LEU A 8 -25.59 -1.37 -3.82
C LEU A 8 -26.51 -0.58 -4.75
N ARG A 9 -25.90 0.18 -5.64
CA ARG A 9 -26.56 0.80 -6.79
C ARG A 9 -25.64 0.71 -8.00
N THR A 10 -26.10 0.04 -9.03
CA THR A 10 -25.41 -0.03 -10.32
C THR A 10 -25.74 1.19 -11.18
N LEU A 11 -24.88 1.49 -12.14
CA LEU A 11 -25.12 2.55 -13.12
C LEU A 11 -25.36 1.92 -14.51
N ARG A 12 -26.27 2.53 -15.26
CA ARG A 12 -26.55 2.13 -16.64
C ARG A 12 -25.45 2.62 -17.57
N ASP A 13 -25.05 3.88 -17.39
CA ASP A 13 -24.11 4.57 -18.28
C ASP A 13 -22.70 4.53 -17.72
N ASP A 14 -21.71 4.62 -18.60
CA ASP A 14 -20.32 4.72 -18.23
C ASP A 14 -20.03 6.07 -17.59
N PRO A 15 -19.21 6.12 -16.53
CA PRO A 15 -18.72 7.40 -16.00
C PRO A 15 -17.91 8.15 -17.07
N SER A 16 -18.12 9.45 -17.17
CA SER A 16 -17.46 10.30 -18.18
C SER A 16 -15.94 10.38 -18.04
N ASP A 17 -15.43 10.10 -16.83
CA ASP A 17 -14.00 10.13 -16.48
C ASP A 17 -13.32 8.74 -16.52
N ALA A 18 -14.07 7.70 -16.92
CA ALA A 18 -13.55 6.33 -16.94
C ALA A 18 -13.00 5.95 -18.32
N GLU A 19 -11.69 6.05 -18.46
CA GLU A 19 -10.99 5.73 -19.72
C GLU A 19 -10.80 4.24 -19.96
N VAL A 20 -10.57 3.44 -18.90
CA VAL A 20 -10.22 2.01 -19.00
C VAL A 20 -11.38 1.11 -18.57
N PRO A 21 -11.48 -0.12 -19.13
CA PRO A 21 -12.59 -1.04 -18.82
C PRO A 21 -12.73 -1.36 -17.35
N SER A 22 -11.64 -1.58 -16.63
CA SER A 22 -11.65 -1.88 -15.18
C SER A 22 -12.30 -0.76 -14.37
N HIS A 23 -11.96 0.49 -14.65
CA HIS A 23 -12.57 1.65 -13.97
C HIS A 23 -14.08 1.73 -14.26
N ARG A 24 -14.45 1.61 -15.55
CA ARG A 24 -15.88 1.63 -15.95
C ARG A 24 -16.67 0.55 -15.24
N LEU A 25 -16.19 -0.68 -15.25
CA LEU A 25 -16.88 -1.83 -14.67
C LEU A 25 -17.00 -1.71 -13.15
N LEU A 26 -15.93 -1.33 -12.44
CA LEU A 26 -15.96 -1.14 -11.00
C LEU A 26 -16.98 -0.09 -10.56
N VAL A 27 -17.06 1.04 -11.27
CA VAL A 27 -18.01 2.10 -10.97
C VAL A 27 -19.45 1.67 -11.33
N ARG A 28 -19.65 1.10 -12.52
CA ARG A 28 -20.99 0.65 -12.96
C ARG A 28 -21.56 -0.46 -12.09
N ALA A 29 -20.73 -1.41 -11.69
CA ALA A 29 -21.14 -2.51 -10.83
C ALA A 29 -21.39 -2.07 -9.36
N GLY A 30 -21.08 -0.83 -9.00
CA GLY A 30 -21.25 -0.34 -7.65
C GLY A 30 -20.22 -0.86 -6.66
N TYR A 31 -19.01 -1.15 -7.13
CA TYR A 31 -17.90 -1.59 -6.30
C TYR A 31 -17.13 -0.40 -5.68
N ILE A 32 -17.01 0.67 -6.45
CA ILE A 32 -16.36 1.91 -6.01
C ILE A 32 -17.18 3.14 -6.38
N ARG A 33 -16.93 4.24 -5.66
CA ARG A 33 -17.39 5.59 -6.01
C ARG A 33 -16.24 6.57 -5.83
N ARG A 34 -16.12 7.50 -6.75
CA ARG A 34 -15.15 8.59 -6.66
C ARG A 34 -15.54 9.55 -5.53
N SER A 35 -14.65 9.77 -4.58
CA SER A 35 -14.81 10.75 -3.50
C SER A 35 -14.12 12.06 -3.84
N ALA A 36 -12.96 11.97 -4.50
CA ALA A 36 -12.15 13.09 -4.97
C ALA A 36 -11.27 12.61 -6.16
N PRO A 37 -10.61 13.51 -6.90
CA PRO A 37 -9.61 13.09 -7.88
C PRO A 37 -8.53 12.21 -7.25
N GLY A 38 -8.44 10.93 -7.69
CA GLY A 38 -7.53 9.95 -7.12
C GLY A 38 -7.92 9.38 -5.74
N GLY A 39 -9.13 9.66 -5.25
CA GLY A 39 -9.68 9.11 -4.03
C GLY A 39 -10.99 8.35 -4.29
N PHE A 40 -11.09 7.11 -3.81
CA PHE A 40 -12.23 6.24 -4.06
C PHE A 40 -12.78 5.64 -2.77
N SER A 41 -14.11 5.67 -2.63
CA SER A 41 -14.83 4.91 -1.63
C SER A 41 -15.06 3.49 -2.14
N TRP A 42 -14.69 2.50 -1.36
CA TRP A 42 -15.00 1.10 -1.61
C TRP A 42 -16.37 0.77 -1.05
N LEU A 43 -17.28 0.30 -1.90
CA LEU A 43 -18.62 -0.12 -1.50
C LEU A 43 -18.61 -1.61 -1.10
N PRO A 44 -19.66 -2.16 -0.47
CA PRO A 44 -19.59 -3.48 0.17
C PRO A 44 -18.99 -4.59 -0.69
N LEU A 45 -19.43 -4.77 -1.93
CA LEU A 45 -18.90 -5.82 -2.81
C LEU A 45 -17.44 -5.54 -3.23
N GLY A 46 -17.12 -4.29 -3.54
CA GLY A 46 -15.76 -3.91 -3.88
C GLY A 46 -14.81 -4.07 -2.70
N TYR A 47 -15.26 -3.72 -1.50
CA TYR A 47 -14.47 -3.88 -0.28
C TYR A 47 -14.27 -5.35 0.10
N GLU A 48 -15.25 -6.22 -0.19
CA GLU A 48 -15.09 -7.66 -0.02
C GLU A 48 -14.00 -8.24 -0.94
N VAL A 49 -13.98 -7.83 -2.21
CA VAL A 49 -12.90 -8.20 -3.14
C VAL A 49 -11.55 -7.67 -2.66
N PHE A 50 -11.50 -6.39 -2.25
CA PHE A 50 -10.29 -5.78 -1.69
C PHE A 50 -9.73 -6.60 -0.52
N ARG A 51 -10.58 -6.95 0.46
CA ARG A 51 -10.17 -7.76 1.61
C ARG A 51 -9.75 -9.18 1.23
N ASN A 52 -10.33 -9.77 0.20
CA ASN A 52 -9.91 -11.08 -0.31
C ASN A 52 -8.51 -11.02 -0.93
N VAL A 53 -8.21 -9.97 -1.70
CA VAL A 53 -6.86 -9.73 -2.23
C VAL A 53 -5.87 -9.56 -1.07
N GLU A 54 -6.20 -8.73 -0.09
CA GLU A 54 -5.39 -8.51 1.11
C GLU A 54 -5.13 -9.82 1.88
N ARG A 55 -6.14 -10.64 2.04
CA ARG A 55 -6.05 -11.96 2.70
C ARG A 55 -5.10 -12.88 1.95
N ILE A 56 -5.21 -12.99 0.62
CA ILE A 56 -4.31 -13.82 -0.21
C ILE A 56 -2.86 -13.37 -0.04
N VAL A 57 -2.61 -12.07 -0.11
CA VAL A 57 -1.26 -11.50 0.09
C VAL A 57 -0.73 -11.88 1.46
N ARG A 58 -1.51 -11.68 2.52
CA ARG A 58 -1.11 -11.97 3.91
C ARG A 58 -0.82 -13.45 4.12
N GLU A 59 -1.66 -14.33 3.61
CA GLU A 59 -1.48 -15.79 3.73
C GLU A 59 -0.16 -16.24 3.07
N GLU A 60 0.16 -15.79 1.88
CA GLU A 60 1.39 -16.16 1.17
C GLU A 60 2.64 -15.54 1.83
N MET A 61 2.58 -14.29 2.28
CA MET A 61 3.69 -13.65 2.99
C MET A 61 3.99 -14.37 4.31
N ASN A 62 2.96 -14.71 5.08
CA ASN A 62 3.13 -15.43 6.34
C ASN A 62 3.61 -16.87 6.11
N ALA A 63 3.13 -17.55 5.05
CA ALA A 63 3.57 -18.89 4.69
C ALA A 63 5.05 -18.93 4.28
N ALA A 64 5.57 -17.85 3.73
CA ALA A 64 7.00 -17.67 3.44
C ALA A 64 7.83 -17.29 4.70
N GLY A 65 7.21 -17.21 5.87
CA GLY A 65 7.88 -16.89 7.13
C GLY A 65 8.15 -15.41 7.37
N PHE A 66 7.58 -14.52 6.55
CA PHE A 66 7.72 -13.08 6.71
C PHE A 66 6.77 -12.58 7.80
N GLN A 67 7.20 -11.57 8.55
CA GLN A 67 6.48 -11.08 9.73
C GLN A 67 5.75 -9.78 9.43
N GLU A 68 4.44 -9.74 9.72
CA GLU A 68 3.63 -8.55 9.50
C GLU A 68 3.82 -7.54 10.64
N VAL A 69 4.03 -6.27 10.25
CA VAL A 69 4.04 -5.10 11.13
C VAL A 69 3.05 -4.07 10.59
N HIS A 70 2.77 -3.03 11.36
CA HIS A 70 1.90 -1.94 10.90
C HIS A 70 2.39 -0.61 11.46
N PHE A 71 2.89 0.25 10.59
CA PHE A 71 3.37 1.59 10.93
C PHE A 71 2.29 2.65 10.73
N PRO A 72 2.36 3.79 11.44
CA PRO A 72 1.51 4.94 11.15
C PRO A 72 1.67 5.44 9.73
N ALA A 73 0.61 6.01 9.16
CA ALA A 73 0.67 6.70 7.87
C ALA A 73 0.96 8.20 8.01
N LEU A 74 0.72 8.76 9.20
CA LEU A 74 1.13 10.13 9.57
C LEU A 74 2.52 10.07 10.19
N LEU A 75 3.51 10.65 9.53
CA LEU A 75 4.92 10.47 9.86
C LEU A 75 5.63 11.81 10.10
N PRO A 76 6.62 11.84 11.02
CA PRO A 76 7.50 12.99 11.15
C PRO A 76 8.37 13.18 9.91
N ILE A 77 8.82 14.40 9.64
CA ILE A 77 9.59 14.70 8.43
C ILE A 77 11.08 14.35 8.56
N GLU A 78 11.64 14.30 9.78
CA GLU A 78 13.06 14.17 10.03
C GLU A 78 13.69 12.91 9.41
N PRO A 79 13.08 11.72 9.47
CA PRO A 79 13.60 10.54 8.79
C PRO A 79 13.74 10.72 7.28
N TYR A 80 12.79 11.41 6.66
CA TYR A 80 12.77 11.66 5.22
C TYR A 80 13.75 12.77 4.81
N GLN A 81 14.00 13.73 5.69
CA GLN A 81 15.06 14.72 5.51
C GLN A 81 16.45 14.05 5.59
N ALA A 82 16.65 13.15 6.54
CA ALA A 82 17.92 12.42 6.71
C ALA A 82 18.30 11.57 5.49
N THR A 83 17.31 11.08 4.73
CA THR A 83 17.53 10.32 3.49
C THR A 83 17.47 11.18 2.22
N ASN A 84 17.28 12.50 2.35
CA ASN A 84 17.02 13.44 1.26
C ASN A 84 15.69 13.20 0.50
N ARG A 85 14.90 12.23 0.90
CA ARG A 85 13.62 11.90 0.22
C ARG A 85 12.57 12.98 0.39
N TYR A 86 12.63 13.76 1.47
CA TYR A 86 11.72 14.89 1.66
C TYR A 86 11.77 15.89 0.49
N GLU A 87 12.96 16.15 -0.06
CA GLU A 87 13.15 17.01 -1.21
C GLU A 87 12.94 16.27 -2.54
N GLU A 88 13.45 15.03 -2.66
CA GLU A 88 13.33 14.22 -3.88
C GLU A 88 11.90 13.91 -4.28
N TYR A 89 10.99 13.65 -3.32
CA TYR A 89 9.57 13.47 -3.61
C TYR A 89 8.90 14.74 -4.12
N GLY A 90 9.45 15.92 -3.79
CA GLY A 90 8.97 17.20 -4.27
C GLY A 90 7.47 17.39 -4.04
N PRO A 91 6.71 17.78 -5.09
CA PRO A 91 5.28 18.04 -4.98
C PRO A 91 4.42 16.75 -4.83
N ASN A 92 4.98 15.56 -5.02
CA ASN A 92 4.25 14.30 -4.82
C ASN A 92 4.07 13.95 -3.33
N LEU A 93 4.71 14.68 -2.43
CA LEU A 93 4.62 14.46 -1.00
C LEU A 93 3.52 15.33 -0.39
N PHE A 94 2.53 14.69 0.26
CA PHE A 94 1.57 15.41 1.10
C PHE A 94 2.26 15.88 2.38
N ARG A 95 2.39 17.19 2.54
CA ARG A 95 2.99 17.88 3.69
C ARG A 95 1.91 18.57 4.49
N LEU A 96 1.99 18.49 5.81
CA LEU A 96 1.02 19.09 6.71
C LEU A 96 1.70 19.53 8.01
N GLN A 97 1.01 20.38 8.76
CA GLN A 97 1.42 20.80 10.09
C GLN A 97 0.33 20.44 11.11
N ASP A 98 0.75 20.10 12.30
CA ASP A 98 -0.17 19.98 13.41
C ASP A 98 -0.57 21.35 13.96
N ARG A 99 -1.47 21.36 14.96
CA ARG A 99 -1.94 22.61 15.59
C ARG A 99 -0.84 23.40 16.33
N HIS A 100 0.31 22.77 16.58
CA HIS A 100 1.45 23.38 17.27
C HIS A 100 2.54 23.83 16.28
N GLY A 101 2.33 23.64 14.98
CA GLY A 101 3.25 24.01 13.92
C GLY A 101 4.35 22.96 13.67
N ALA A 102 4.24 21.77 14.22
CA ALA A 102 5.15 20.66 13.89
C ALA A 102 4.84 20.10 12.49
N ASP A 103 5.89 19.90 11.70
CA ASP A 103 5.77 19.40 10.35
C ASP A 103 5.62 17.88 10.32
N PHE A 104 4.70 17.40 9.48
CA PHE A 104 4.42 16.00 9.21
C PHE A 104 4.29 15.76 7.73
N LEU A 105 4.30 14.48 7.36
CA LEU A 105 3.96 14.03 6.01
C LEU A 105 2.99 12.83 6.07
N LEU A 106 2.23 12.64 4.99
CA LEU A 106 1.52 11.39 4.77
C LEU A 106 2.43 10.44 4.00
N ALA A 107 2.59 9.22 4.51
CA ALA A 107 3.56 8.25 4.04
C ALA A 107 3.42 7.91 2.53
N PRO A 108 4.38 8.28 1.68
CA PRO A 108 4.44 7.81 0.31
C PRO A 108 5.05 6.41 0.22
N THR A 109 5.87 6.06 1.18
CA THR A 109 6.58 4.80 1.43
C THR A 109 7.04 4.76 2.90
N HIS A 110 7.58 3.65 3.38
CA HIS A 110 7.94 3.48 4.80
C HIS A 110 9.36 2.93 5.03
N GLU A 111 10.26 2.93 4.03
CA GLU A 111 11.63 2.40 4.19
C GLU A 111 12.33 2.98 5.41
N GLU A 112 12.18 4.28 5.64
CA GLU A 112 12.79 4.97 6.78
C GLU A 112 12.28 4.42 8.11
N MET A 113 10.98 4.19 8.22
CA MET A 113 10.36 3.69 9.45
C MET A 113 10.76 2.25 9.75
N PHE A 114 10.79 1.39 8.73
CA PHE A 114 11.29 0.02 8.86
C PHE A 114 12.75 0.01 9.33
N THR A 115 13.59 0.78 8.69
CA THR A 115 15.03 0.84 9.00
C THR A 115 15.28 1.37 10.41
N LEU A 116 14.60 2.45 10.81
CA LEU A 116 14.75 3.02 12.14
C LEU A 116 14.27 2.06 13.24
N THR A 117 13.14 1.39 13.02
CA THR A 117 12.61 0.43 13.97
C THR A 117 13.52 -0.79 14.14
N VAL A 118 14.04 -1.32 13.03
CA VAL A 118 15.02 -2.43 13.09
C VAL A 118 16.29 -1.98 13.79
N LYS A 119 16.82 -0.79 13.47
CA LYS A 119 18.00 -0.23 14.14
C LYS A 119 17.82 -0.05 15.65
N ASP A 120 16.61 0.31 16.09
CA ASP A 120 16.30 0.49 17.51
C ASP A 120 16.18 -0.86 18.26
N LEU A 121 15.59 -1.87 17.63
CA LEU A 121 15.29 -3.16 18.27
C LEU A 121 16.42 -4.19 18.15
N TYR A 122 17.24 -4.12 17.10
CA TYR A 122 18.24 -5.13 16.78
C TYR A 122 19.65 -4.54 16.82
N SER A 123 20.52 -5.12 17.64
CA SER A 123 21.90 -4.69 17.79
C SER A 123 22.93 -5.75 17.40
N SER A 124 22.49 -6.97 17.09
CA SER A 124 23.37 -8.10 16.76
C SER A 124 23.11 -8.63 15.36
N TYR A 125 24.20 -8.91 14.60
CA TYR A 125 24.10 -9.60 13.32
C TYR A 125 23.50 -11.02 13.41
N ARG A 126 23.46 -11.58 14.64
CA ARG A 126 22.84 -12.91 14.91
C ARG A 126 21.33 -12.90 14.81
N ASP A 127 20.72 -11.72 14.85
CA ASP A 127 19.26 -11.55 14.70
C ASP A 127 18.85 -11.51 13.23
N LEU A 128 19.80 -11.57 12.31
CA LEU A 128 19.59 -11.56 10.86
C LEU A 128 19.72 -12.98 10.26
N PRO A 129 19.04 -13.30 9.16
CA PRO A 129 18.20 -12.41 8.36
C PRO A 129 16.85 -12.11 9.03
N LEU A 130 16.36 -10.89 8.78
CA LEU A 130 15.02 -10.46 9.20
C LEU A 130 14.23 -10.03 7.97
N VAL A 131 13.00 -10.53 7.83
CA VAL A 131 12.08 -10.10 6.77
C VAL A 131 10.76 -9.68 7.39
N ILE A 132 10.42 -8.42 7.22
CA ILE A 132 9.20 -7.82 7.75
C ILE A 132 8.43 -7.11 6.63
N TYR A 133 7.11 -7.10 6.73
CA TYR A 133 6.23 -6.46 5.75
C TYR A 133 5.05 -5.79 6.43
N GLN A 134 4.38 -4.93 5.69
CA GLN A 134 3.09 -4.39 6.10
C GLN A 134 2.12 -4.32 4.92
N ILE A 135 0.84 -4.22 5.25
CA ILE A 135 -0.23 -3.82 4.34
C ILE A 135 -0.77 -2.51 4.90
N GLN A 136 -0.50 -1.39 4.22
CA GLN A 136 -0.77 -0.06 4.74
C GLN A 136 -1.15 0.91 3.63
N THR A 137 -1.96 1.89 3.97
CA THR A 137 -2.29 3.00 3.09
C THR A 137 -1.07 3.86 2.80
N LYS A 138 -0.91 4.22 1.54
CA LYS A 138 0.10 5.16 1.04
C LYS A 138 -0.58 6.37 0.41
N PHE A 139 0.12 7.48 0.44
CA PHE A 139 -0.36 8.76 -0.08
C PHE A 139 0.67 9.34 -1.03
N ARG A 140 0.24 9.64 -2.26
CA ARG A 140 1.07 10.33 -3.25
C ARG A 140 0.24 11.39 -3.93
N ASP A 141 0.67 12.65 -3.91
CA ASP A 141 -0.04 13.75 -4.56
C ASP A 141 0.18 13.73 -6.07
N GLU A 142 -0.39 12.71 -6.69
CA GLU A 142 -0.31 12.49 -8.14
C GLU A 142 -0.89 13.67 -8.89
N VAL A 143 -0.09 14.26 -9.78
CA VAL A 143 -0.50 15.39 -10.61
C VAL A 143 -1.68 15.03 -11.52
N ARG A 144 -1.69 13.80 -12.03
CA ARG A 144 -2.75 13.27 -12.92
C ARG A 144 -3.17 11.88 -12.49
N PRO A 145 -4.01 11.77 -11.42
CA PRO A 145 -4.61 10.48 -11.09
C PRO A 145 -5.50 10.02 -12.25
N ARG A 146 -5.37 8.75 -12.64
CA ARG A 146 -6.10 8.17 -13.77
C ARG A 146 -6.21 6.65 -13.66
N PHE A 147 -7.02 6.06 -14.52
CA PHE A 147 -7.27 4.61 -14.54
C PHE A 147 -7.93 4.09 -13.25
N GLY A 148 -8.77 4.90 -12.62
CA GLY A 148 -9.48 4.53 -11.40
C GLY A 148 -8.51 4.25 -10.24
N VAL A 149 -8.67 3.09 -9.62
CA VAL A 149 -7.87 2.67 -8.47
C VAL A 149 -6.41 2.32 -8.81
N MET A 150 -6.06 2.25 -10.09
CA MET A 150 -4.69 1.86 -10.50
C MET A 150 -3.66 2.98 -10.31
N ARG A 151 -4.09 4.24 -10.39
CA ARG A 151 -3.21 5.39 -10.15
C ARG A 151 -3.93 6.44 -9.33
N ALA A 152 -4.08 6.14 -8.05
CA ALA A 152 -4.77 6.94 -7.06
C ALA A 152 -3.79 7.75 -6.19
N ARG A 153 -4.34 8.72 -5.44
CA ARG A 153 -3.58 9.51 -4.45
C ARG A 153 -3.54 8.85 -3.08
N GLU A 154 -4.53 8.03 -2.79
CA GLU A 154 -4.63 7.20 -1.60
C GLU A 154 -4.87 5.76 -2.06
N PHE A 155 -4.00 4.84 -1.66
CA PHE A 155 -4.07 3.43 -2.05
C PHE A 155 -3.39 2.56 -1.01
N THR A 156 -3.78 1.28 -0.97
CA THR A 156 -3.14 0.31 -0.09
C THR A 156 -2.01 -0.40 -0.83
N MET A 157 -0.89 -0.55 -0.15
CA MET A 157 0.29 -1.24 -0.65
C MET A 157 0.73 -2.31 0.36
N LYS A 158 1.09 -3.48 -0.14
CA LYS A 158 1.97 -4.37 0.59
C LYS A 158 3.41 -3.96 0.24
N ASP A 159 4.15 -3.55 1.22
CA ASP A 159 5.58 -3.30 1.14
C ASP A 159 6.32 -4.17 2.17
N GLY A 160 7.44 -4.73 1.76
CA GLY A 160 8.25 -5.61 2.60
C GLY A 160 9.73 -5.29 2.44
N TYR A 161 10.47 -5.47 3.52
CA TYR A 161 11.88 -5.12 3.62
C TYR A 161 12.63 -6.25 4.32
N SER A 162 13.85 -6.50 3.86
CA SER A 162 14.69 -7.53 4.43
C SER A 162 16.06 -6.97 4.82
N PHE A 163 16.61 -7.52 5.89
CA PHE A 163 17.88 -7.10 6.48
C PHE A 163 18.79 -8.33 6.58
N HIS A 164 20.03 -8.20 6.11
CA HIS A 164 20.95 -9.31 5.90
C HIS A 164 22.35 -8.96 6.35
N VAL A 165 23.16 -10.00 6.63
CA VAL A 165 24.59 -9.85 6.95
C VAL A 165 25.45 -9.86 5.69
N ASP A 166 24.98 -10.49 4.60
CA ASP A 166 25.72 -10.63 3.35
C ASP A 166 24.78 -10.72 2.13
N GLN A 167 25.38 -10.62 0.95
CA GLN A 167 24.67 -10.66 -0.33
C GLN A 167 24.03 -12.02 -0.62
N ALA A 168 24.64 -13.12 -0.20
CA ALA A 168 24.11 -14.46 -0.46
C ALA A 168 22.76 -14.66 0.26
N SER A 169 22.68 -14.26 1.51
CA SER A 169 21.43 -14.26 2.29
C SER A 169 20.36 -13.36 1.68
N LEU A 170 20.74 -12.18 1.17
CA LEU A 170 19.84 -11.27 0.47
C LEU A 170 19.28 -11.92 -0.80
N ASP A 171 20.13 -12.53 -1.61
CA ASP A 171 19.75 -13.15 -2.89
C ASP A 171 18.77 -14.33 -2.67
N GLU A 172 18.98 -15.11 -1.60
CA GLU A 172 18.07 -16.19 -1.20
C GLU A 172 16.68 -15.64 -0.86
N THR A 173 16.61 -14.66 0.01
CA THR A 173 15.33 -14.00 0.39
C THR A 173 14.65 -13.32 -0.81
N TYR A 174 15.42 -12.74 -1.71
CA TYR A 174 14.85 -12.13 -2.93
C TYR A 174 14.17 -13.16 -3.82
N ARG A 175 14.76 -14.37 -3.97
CA ARG A 175 14.15 -15.49 -4.71
C ARG A 175 12.88 -15.97 -4.03
N GLU A 176 12.91 -16.15 -2.71
CA GLU A 176 11.73 -16.52 -1.92
C GLU A 176 10.59 -15.51 -2.09
N MET A 177 10.91 -14.20 -2.07
CA MET A 177 9.94 -13.14 -2.30
C MET A 177 9.38 -13.18 -3.72
N TYR A 178 10.22 -13.45 -4.73
CA TYR A 178 9.77 -13.64 -6.12
C TYR A 178 8.78 -14.80 -6.26
N ASP A 179 9.08 -15.93 -5.64
CA ASP A 179 8.21 -17.10 -5.65
C ASP A 179 6.91 -16.83 -4.89
N CYS A 180 6.98 -16.12 -3.77
CA CYS A 180 5.82 -15.66 -3.02
C CYS A 180 4.90 -14.80 -3.89
N TYR A 181 5.41 -13.82 -4.61
CA TYR A 181 4.62 -12.99 -5.53
C TYR A 181 4.01 -13.81 -6.65
N SER A 182 4.74 -14.76 -7.18
CA SER A 182 4.23 -15.67 -8.22
C SER A 182 3.04 -16.50 -7.73
N ARG A 183 3.08 -16.98 -6.48
CA ARG A 183 1.94 -17.69 -5.84
C ARG A 183 0.76 -16.74 -5.61
N ILE A 184 1.00 -15.54 -5.11
CA ILE A 184 -0.04 -14.51 -4.91
C ILE A 184 -0.79 -14.25 -6.20
N LEU A 185 -0.07 -13.98 -7.29
CA LEU A 185 -0.68 -13.66 -8.60
C LEU A 185 -1.49 -14.84 -9.15
N ARG A 186 -0.97 -16.08 -9.04
CA ARG A 186 -1.71 -17.29 -9.47
C ARG A 186 -3.00 -17.52 -8.68
N ARG A 187 -3.06 -17.10 -7.42
CA ARG A 187 -4.26 -17.22 -6.59
C ARG A 187 -5.30 -16.13 -6.86
N MET A 188 -4.91 -15.06 -7.54
CA MET A 188 -5.79 -13.97 -7.93
C MET A 188 -6.35 -14.11 -9.36
N ASP A 189 -5.79 -15.04 -10.16
CA ASP A 189 -6.23 -15.37 -11.51
C ASP A 189 -7.40 -16.38 -11.45
#